data_dcdc480394b2aa1915749632f9604f00
#
_entry.id   dcdc480394b2aa1915749632f9604f00
#
_cell.length_a   1.000
_cell.length_b   1.000
_cell.length_c   1.000
_cell.angle_alpha   90.00
_cell.angle_beta   90.00
_cell.angle_gamma   90.00
#
_symmetry.space_group_name_H-M   'P 1'
#
loop_
_entity.id
_entity.type
_entity.pdbx_description
1 polymer ?
#
loop_
_entity_poly.entity_id
_entity_poly.type
_entity_poly.pdbx_seq_one_letter_code
_entity_poly.pdbx_strand_id
1 'polypeptide(L)'
;GIAQVPFTTGILIGIGETRLERIESLLAIRAIHEQYGHVQEIIVQNFRAKPETKMVNAPEPDLNELLWTIAIARLIFGPTMSVQAPPNLSPGVLPQIVHAGINDWGGVSPVTPDFVNPEAPWPHLDELARETASAGKFLTERLTMYPEYAVDLDRWAYPDLHVRMLEMIDAEGFPRIDEWCPGDVDIAPPSEVMNAIVNTPRHASADIAALLDKASAGEALDEAEIIRLFQSRGDDFTAVVRRADALRAQTNGNSVSFVVNRNINYTNICYFKCQFCAFSKGKLSENLRG
;
A
#
# COMPACT_ATOMS: atom_id res chain seq x y z
N GLY A 1 7.27 23.17 12.65
CA GLY A 1 8.14 23.07 13.81
C GLY A 1 7.36 23.12 15.12
N ILE A 2 7.03 24.31 15.63
CA ILE A 2 6.33 24.47 16.93
C ILE A 2 4.99 23.72 17.00
N ALA A 3 4.26 23.65 15.89
CA ALA A 3 2.99 22.91 15.82
C ALA A 3 3.16 21.39 15.75
N GLN A 4 4.38 20.87 15.68
CA GLN A 4 4.69 19.45 15.59
C GLN A 4 3.92 18.71 14.48
N VAL A 5 3.82 19.32 13.33
CA VAL A 5 3.20 18.74 12.13
C VAL A 5 4.32 18.33 11.17
N PRO A 6 4.39 17.06 10.74
CA PRO A 6 5.31 16.64 9.69
C PRO A 6 5.09 17.46 8.42
N PHE A 7 6.17 17.92 7.81
CA PHE A 7 6.11 18.90 6.74
C PHE A 7 6.95 18.47 5.55
N THR A 8 6.35 18.48 4.38
CA THR A 8 7.02 18.25 3.11
C THR A 8 7.43 19.59 2.51
N THR A 9 8.68 19.73 2.12
CA THR A 9 9.24 20.93 1.49
C THR A 9 10.30 20.55 0.46
N GLY A 10 10.87 21.52 -0.23
CA GLY A 10 11.91 21.24 -1.21
C GLY A 10 12.30 22.48 -2.01
N ILE A 11 12.94 22.25 -3.13
CA ILE A 11 13.38 23.28 -4.05
C ILE A 11 12.94 22.99 -5.49
N LEU A 12 12.63 24.04 -6.21
CA LEU A 12 12.41 24.01 -7.66
C LEU A 12 13.68 24.52 -8.34
N ILE A 13 14.24 23.74 -9.27
CA ILE A 13 15.44 24.09 -9.99
C ILE A 13 15.16 24.46 -11.44
N GLY A 14 16.00 25.33 -12.02
CA GLY A 14 15.90 25.77 -13.40
C GLY A 14 15.04 27.02 -13.62
N ILE A 15 14.80 27.79 -12.57
CA ILE A 15 14.02 29.04 -12.62
C ILE A 15 14.90 30.30 -12.65
N GLY A 16 16.22 30.15 -12.83
CA GLY A 16 17.21 31.23 -12.90
C GLY A 16 18.18 31.28 -11.72
N GLU A 17 18.03 30.38 -10.77
CA GLU A 17 18.91 30.25 -9.61
C GLU A 17 20.26 29.63 -9.97
N THR A 18 21.27 29.94 -9.20
CA THR A 18 22.61 29.34 -9.26
C THR A 18 22.72 28.08 -8.42
N ARG A 19 23.73 27.26 -8.64
CA ARG A 19 24.04 26.11 -7.79
C ARG A 19 24.30 26.51 -6.33
N LEU A 20 24.87 27.68 -6.09
CA LEU A 20 25.09 28.19 -4.74
C LEU A 20 23.78 28.47 -4.02
N GLU A 21 22.83 29.13 -4.67
CA GLU A 21 21.50 29.40 -4.10
C GLU A 21 20.71 28.13 -3.80
N ARG A 22 20.87 27.06 -4.62
CA ARG A 22 20.30 25.74 -4.30
C ARG A 22 20.90 25.15 -3.02
N ILE A 23 22.22 25.22 -2.86
CA ILE A 23 22.90 24.76 -1.64
C ILE A 23 22.44 25.56 -0.42
N GLU A 24 22.41 26.89 -0.53
CA GLU A 24 21.99 27.78 0.57
C GLU A 24 20.53 27.47 0.99
N SER A 25 19.64 27.24 0.02
CA SER A 25 18.23 26.85 0.27
C SER A 25 18.15 25.51 0.99
N LEU A 26 18.90 24.50 0.54
CA LEU A 26 18.93 23.19 1.20
C LEU A 26 19.51 23.27 2.62
N LEU A 27 20.56 24.08 2.84
CA LEU A 27 21.14 24.31 4.16
C LEU A 27 20.17 25.02 5.11
N ALA A 28 19.37 25.98 4.59
CA ALA A 28 18.33 26.64 5.37
C ALA A 28 17.22 25.64 5.81
N ILE A 29 16.80 24.75 4.91
CA ILE A 29 15.83 23.69 5.24
C ILE A 29 16.42 22.73 6.27
N ARG A 30 17.70 22.36 6.13
CA ARG A 30 18.40 21.50 7.09
C ARG A 30 18.42 22.13 8.48
N ALA A 31 18.78 23.41 8.59
CA ALA A 31 18.82 24.11 9.87
C ALA A 31 17.46 24.13 10.58
N ILE A 32 16.37 24.28 9.82
CA ILE A 32 15.01 24.22 10.37
C ILE A 32 14.68 22.77 10.82
N HIS A 33 15.08 21.78 10.05
CA HIS A 33 14.88 20.37 10.42
C HIS A 33 15.66 20.00 11.68
N GLU A 34 16.93 20.40 11.77
CA GLU A 34 17.77 20.17 12.95
C GLU A 34 17.16 20.79 14.22
N GLN A 35 16.48 21.94 14.09
CA GLN A 35 15.83 22.62 15.22
C GLN A 35 14.54 21.91 15.66
N TYR A 36 13.72 21.42 14.73
CA TYR A 36 12.34 20.99 15.05
C TYR A 36 12.08 19.51 14.73
N GLY A 37 12.86 18.88 13.88
CA GLY A 37 12.68 17.49 13.46
C GLY A 37 11.45 17.23 12.58
N HIS A 38 10.81 18.25 12.02
CA HIS A 38 9.49 18.14 11.39
C HIS A 38 9.52 18.05 9.86
N VAL A 39 10.66 18.24 9.22
CA VAL A 39 10.76 18.07 7.77
C VAL A 39 10.91 16.60 7.46
N GLN A 40 9.84 16.00 6.93
CA GLN A 40 9.79 14.57 6.62
C GLN A 40 10.34 14.23 5.23
N GLU A 41 10.43 15.23 4.34
CA GLU A 41 10.78 15.00 2.94
C GLU A 41 11.35 16.25 2.29
N ILE A 42 12.36 16.06 1.45
CA ILE A 42 12.95 17.09 0.60
C ILE A 42 12.64 16.78 -0.87
N ILE A 43 11.83 17.61 -1.50
CA ILE A 43 11.51 17.50 -2.93
C ILE A 43 12.55 18.26 -3.74
N VAL A 44 13.16 17.58 -4.71
CA VAL A 44 13.97 18.23 -5.77
C VAL A 44 13.16 18.14 -7.05
N GLN A 45 12.54 19.25 -7.43
CA GLN A 45 11.69 19.32 -8.62
C GLN A 45 12.39 20.12 -9.72
N ASN A 46 12.44 19.60 -10.94
CA ASN A 46 12.91 20.32 -12.11
C ASN A 46 11.79 21.15 -12.74
N PHE A 47 12.14 22.37 -13.11
CA PHE A 47 11.25 23.26 -13.88
C PHE A 47 10.93 22.66 -15.25
N ARG A 48 9.67 22.80 -15.67
CA ARG A 48 9.19 22.50 -17.03
C ARG A 48 8.50 23.72 -17.59
N ALA A 49 8.91 24.13 -18.79
CA ALA A 49 8.31 25.28 -19.48
C ALA A 49 6.87 24.92 -19.91
N LYS A 50 5.93 25.85 -19.66
CA LYS A 50 4.50 25.59 -19.91
C LYS A 50 3.91 26.66 -20.82
N PRO A 51 3.01 26.25 -21.74
CA PRO A 51 2.19 27.20 -22.48
C PRO A 51 1.46 28.17 -21.52
N GLU A 52 1.16 29.36 -22.01
CA GLU A 52 0.41 30.39 -21.28
C GLU A 52 1.10 30.93 -19.99
N THR A 53 2.35 30.59 -19.74
CA THR A 53 3.14 31.15 -18.65
C THR A 53 4.15 32.15 -19.16
N LYS A 54 4.61 33.05 -18.28
CA LYS A 54 5.67 34.03 -18.65
C LYS A 54 7.03 33.33 -18.96
N MET A 55 7.19 32.10 -18.52
CA MET A 55 8.41 31.30 -18.69
C MET A 55 8.29 30.24 -19.80
N VAL A 56 7.32 30.38 -20.71
CA VAL A 56 7.11 29.42 -21.82
C VAL A 56 8.35 29.17 -22.69
N ASN A 57 9.24 30.15 -22.81
CA ASN A 57 10.50 30.07 -23.56
C ASN A 57 11.74 30.00 -22.66
N ALA A 58 11.58 29.82 -21.33
CA ALA A 58 12.71 29.69 -20.44
C ALA A 58 13.39 28.33 -20.65
N PRO A 59 14.73 28.25 -20.60
CA PRO A 59 15.43 26.97 -20.69
C PRO A 59 15.09 26.09 -19.50
N GLU A 60 14.82 24.82 -19.79
CA GLU A 60 14.65 23.79 -18.74
C GLU A 60 16.04 23.33 -18.25
N PRO A 61 16.17 22.95 -16.97
CA PRO A 61 17.43 22.38 -16.47
C PRO A 61 17.68 21.03 -17.14
N ASP A 62 18.91 20.78 -17.51
CA ASP A 62 19.30 19.47 -18.04
C ASP A 62 19.29 18.37 -16.96
N LEU A 63 19.38 17.12 -17.39
CA LEU A 63 19.38 15.98 -16.47
C LEU A 63 20.55 16.05 -15.47
N ASN A 64 21.74 16.50 -15.89
CA ASN A 64 22.90 16.56 -14.99
C ASN A 64 22.68 17.55 -13.86
N GLU A 65 22.00 18.67 -14.10
CA GLU A 65 21.63 19.63 -13.06
C GLU A 65 20.67 19.02 -12.04
N LEU A 66 19.71 18.21 -12.50
CA LEU A 66 18.80 17.50 -11.62
C LEU A 66 19.54 16.45 -10.77
N LEU A 67 20.32 15.56 -11.41
CA LEU A 67 21.08 14.51 -10.73
C LEU A 67 22.09 15.10 -9.73
N TRP A 68 22.78 16.17 -10.12
CA TRP A 68 23.70 16.88 -9.24
C TRP A 68 22.99 17.43 -8.01
N THR A 69 21.83 18.08 -8.21
CA THR A 69 21.07 18.68 -7.09
C THR A 69 20.55 17.60 -6.12
N ILE A 70 20.04 16.48 -6.64
CA ILE A 70 19.62 15.33 -5.83
C ILE A 70 20.80 14.78 -5.02
N ALA A 71 21.96 14.58 -5.66
CA ALA A 71 23.15 14.07 -4.98
C ALA A 71 23.61 15.02 -3.86
N ILE A 72 23.62 16.32 -4.12
CA ILE A 72 23.96 17.32 -3.11
C ILE A 72 22.93 17.35 -1.97
N ALA A 73 21.63 17.27 -2.27
CA ALA A 73 20.61 17.15 -1.24
C ALA A 73 20.85 15.92 -0.35
N ARG A 74 21.12 14.76 -0.95
CA ARG A 74 21.47 13.54 -0.20
C ARG A 74 22.69 13.70 0.69
N LEU A 75 23.74 14.34 0.20
CA LEU A 75 24.96 14.60 0.98
C LEU A 75 24.72 15.61 2.13
N ILE A 76 23.90 16.63 1.91
CA ILE A 76 23.56 17.63 2.93
C ILE A 76 22.72 17.02 4.05
N PHE A 77 21.70 16.21 3.72
CA PHE A 77 20.74 15.69 4.69
C PHE A 77 21.10 14.30 5.25
N GLY A 78 22.07 13.63 4.66
CA GLY A 78 22.51 12.30 5.12
C GLY A 78 21.62 11.16 4.66
N PRO A 79 21.83 9.94 5.18
CA PRO A 79 21.20 8.73 4.66
C PRO A 79 19.72 8.55 5.07
N THR A 80 19.30 9.15 6.18
CA THR A 80 17.97 8.92 6.78
C THR A 80 16.87 9.82 6.22
N MET A 81 17.23 11.02 5.73
CA MET A 81 16.25 11.95 5.16
C MET A 81 15.62 11.38 3.89
N SER A 82 14.31 11.53 3.76
CA SER A 82 13.63 11.23 2.51
C SER A 82 13.87 12.33 1.47
N VAL A 83 14.50 11.96 0.38
CA VAL A 83 14.74 12.82 -0.79
C VAL A 83 13.91 12.30 -1.94
N GLN A 84 13.08 13.16 -2.49
CA GLN A 84 12.11 12.85 -3.53
C GLN A 84 12.39 13.63 -4.82
N ALA A 85 12.10 13.00 -5.96
CA ALA A 85 11.93 13.67 -7.25
C ALA A 85 10.67 13.17 -7.94
N PRO A 86 9.80 14.05 -8.52
CA PRO A 86 8.59 13.64 -9.22
C PRO A 86 8.91 12.80 -10.46
N PRO A 87 8.36 11.57 -10.60
CA PRO A 87 8.74 10.67 -11.69
C PRO A 87 8.20 11.10 -13.05
N ASN A 88 7.06 11.80 -13.08
CA ASN A 88 6.41 12.26 -14.31
C ASN A 88 7.19 13.38 -15.04
N LEU A 89 8.04 14.11 -14.35
CA LEU A 89 8.80 15.21 -14.93
C LEU A 89 10.09 14.78 -15.66
N SER A 90 10.46 13.51 -15.52
CA SER A 90 11.71 12.99 -16.08
C SER A 90 11.54 11.55 -16.62
N PRO A 91 10.62 11.32 -17.57
CA PRO A 91 10.37 9.99 -18.13
C PRO A 91 11.61 9.44 -18.84
N GLY A 92 11.84 8.13 -18.75
CA GLY A 92 12.92 7.42 -19.42
C GLY A 92 14.28 7.49 -18.73
N VAL A 93 14.39 8.21 -17.58
CA VAL A 93 15.66 8.37 -16.83
C VAL A 93 15.50 8.05 -15.33
N LEU A 94 14.40 7.41 -14.94
CA LEU A 94 14.08 7.15 -13.54
C LEU A 94 15.17 6.35 -12.79
N PRO A 95 15.81 5.32 -13.37
CA PRO A 95 16.89 4.60 -12.70
C PRO A 95 18.10 5.53 -12.37
N GLN A 96 18.39 6.50 -13.23
CA GLN A 96 19.48 7.46 -12.98
C GLN A 96 19.13 8.38 -11.79
N ILE A 97 17.88 8.77 -11.66
CA ILE A 97 17.38 9.58 -10.54
C ILE A 97 17.49 8.79 -9.22
N VAL A 98 17.14 7.49 -9.23
CA VAL A 98 17.34 6.62 -8.06
C VAL A 98 18.82 6.55 -7.67
N HIS A 99 19.70 6.35 -8.65
CA HIS A 99 21.15 6.30 -8.42
C HIS A 99 21.76 7.63 -7.95
N ALA A 100 21.11 8.77 -8.26
CA ALA A 100 21.51 10.07 -7.75
C ALA A 100 21.23 10.24 -6.24
N GLY A 101 20.37 9.39 -5.64
CA GLY A 101 20.22 9.36 -4.20
C GLY A 101 18.81 9.60 -3.66
N ILE A 102 17.77 9.57 -4.50
CA ILE A 102 16.40 9.57 -3.99
C ILE A 102 16.07 8.23 -3.32
N ASN A 103 15.11 8.27 -2.41
CA ASN A 103 14.49 7.10 -1.81
C ASN A 103 12.95 7.20 -1.79
N ASP A 104 12.38 8.19 -2.48
CA ASP A 104 10.94 8.36 -2.60
C ASP A 104 10.56 8.99 -3.95
N TRP A 105 9.39 8.65 -4.46
CA TRP A 105 8.82 9.23 -5.68
C TRP A 105 7.71 10.25 -5.39
N GLY A 106 7.35 10.42 -4.12
CA GLY A 106 6.25 11.28 -3.69
C GLY A 106 4.87 10.72 -3.99
N GLY A 107 3.91 11.63 -4.07
CA GLY A 107 2.55 11.25 -4.42
C GLY A 107 2.41 10.98 -5.92
N VAL A 108 2.07 9.75 -6.28
CA VAL A 108 1.84 9.33 -7.66
C VAL A 108 0.37 8.96 -7.83
N SER A 109 -0.32 9.55 -8.80
CA SER A 109 -1.72 9.25 -9.08
C SER A 109 -1.94 8.88 -10.55
N PRO A 110 -1.89 7.58 -10.90
CA PRO A 110 -2.09 7.16 -12.28
C PRO A 110 -3.53 7.38 -12.80
N VAL A 111 -4.47 7.74 -11.92
CA VAL A 111 -5.90 7.92 -12.25
C VAL A 111 -6.32 9.39 -12.36
N THR A 112 -5.49 10.32 -11.90
CA THR A 112 -5.75 11.76 -12.02
C THR A 112 -4.58 12.46 -12.72
N PRO A 113 -4.83 13.51 -13.52
CA PRO A 113 -3.74 14.28 -14.11
C PRO A 113 -2.95 15.04 -13.02
N ASP A 114 -1.70 15.31 -13.30
CA ASP A 114 -0.96 16.32 -12.55
C ASP A 114 -1.48 17.71 -12.97
N PHE A 115 -2.26 18.35 -12.11
CA PHE A 115 -2.85 19.68 -12.42
C PHE A 115 -1.80 20.80 -12.48
N VAL A 116 -0.63 20.59 -11.96
CA VAL A 116 0.49 21.54 -12.04
C VAL A 116 1.26 21.34 -13.34
N ASN A 117 1.43 20.09 -13.77
CA ASN A 117 2.13 19.72 -15.00
C ASN A 117 1.25 18.79 -15.86
N PRO A 118 0.14 19.30 -16.42
CA PRO A 118 -0.83 18.45 -17.14
C PRO A 118 -0.26 17.82 -18.41
N GLU A 119 0.84 18.34 -18.92
CA GLU A 119 1.60 17.80 -20.06
C GLU A 119 2.48 16.61 -19.71
N ALA A 120 2.70 16.36 -18.42
CA ALA A 120 3.54 15.30 -17.90
C ALA A 120 2.69 14.28 -17.10
N PRO A 121 2.10 13.27 -17.76
CA PRO A 121 1.25 12.29 -17.09
C PRO A 121 2.06 11.44 -16.11
N TRP A 122 1.39 11.02 -15.03
CA TRP A 122 1.98 10.09 -14.07
C TRP A 122 2.27 8.74 -14.73
N PRO A 123 3.41 8.11 -14.43
CA PRO A 123 3.66 6.74 -14.86
C PRO A 123 2.66 5.77 -14.19
N HIS A 124 2.36 4.67 -14.85
CA HIS A 124 1.66 3.57 -14.21
C HIS A 124 2.52 2.95 -13.10
N LEU A 125 1.89 2.48 -12.01
CA LEU A 125 2.61 1.92 -10.86
C LEU A 125 3.49 0.73 -11.24
N ASP A 126 3.02 -0.14 -12.14
CA ASP A 126 3.81 -1.27 -12.64
C ASP A 126 5.05 -0.83 -13.42
N GLU A 127 4.95 0.27 -14.17
CA GLU A 127 6.10 0.86 -14.87
C GLU A 127 7.08 1.45 -13.86
N LEU A 128 6.57 2.23 -12.90
CA LEU A 128 7.39 2.81 -11.85
C LEU A 128 8.10 1.74 -11.02
N ALA A 129 7.42 0.63 -10.72
CA ALA A 129 8.00 -0.51 -10.01
C ALA A 129 9.13 -1.17 -10.81
N ARG A 130 8.95 -1.38 -12.12
CA ARG A 130 10.00 -1.94 -13.01
C ARG A 130 11.21 -1.02 -13.12
N GLU A 131 11.00 0.28 -13.29
CA GLU A 131 12.08 1.26 -13.37
C GLU A 131 12.84 1.34 -12.04
N THR A 132 12.13 1.30 -10.92
CA THR A 132 12.73 1.26 -9.58
C THR A 132 13.54 -0.03 -9.38
N ALA A 133 12.99 -1.17 -9.80
CA ALA A 133 13.67 -2.48 -9.72
C ALA A 133 14.92 -2.54 -10.62
N SER A 134 14.92 -1.89 -11.78
CA SER A 134 16.08 -1.82 -12.67
C SER A 134 17.26 -1.07 -12.03
N ALA A 135 16.98 -0.18 -11.08
CA ALA A 135 17.98 0.50 -10.24
C ALA A 135 18.35 -0.30 -8.97
N GLY A 136 17.89 -1.56 -8.83
CA GLY A 136 18.18 -2.43 -7.69
C GLY A 136 17.43 -2.04 -6.41
N LYS A 137 16.25 -1.41 -6.53
CA LYS A 137 15.42 -0.99 -5.40
C LYS A 137 14.01 -1.56 -5.56
N PHE A 138 13.25 -1.59 -4.44
CA PHE A 138 11.85 -1.98 -4.43
C PHE A 138 10.95 -0.75 -4.31
N LEU A 139 9.85 -0.74 -5.05
CA LEU A 139 8.79 0.25 -4.86
C LEU A 139 7.91 -0.21 -3.71
N THR A 140 7.76 0.64 -2.69
CA THR A 140 6.94 0.36 -1.50
C THR A 140 5.94 1.49 -1.31
N GLU A 141 4.70 1.15 -1.04
CA GLU A 141 3.66 2.12 -0.70
C GLU A 141 3.90 2.68 0.71
N ARG A 142 3.56 3.95 0.92
CA ARG A 142 3.56 4.61 2.22
C ARG A 142 2.35 5.51 2.41
N LEU A 143 2.06 5.87 3.64
CA LEU A 143 1.10 6.93 3.93
C LEU A 143 1.69 8.31 3.58
N THR A 144 0.84 9.33 3.57
CA THR A 144 1.28 10.73 3.42
C THR A 144 2.24 11.15 4.54
N MET A 145 2.02 10.68 5.76
CA MET A 145 2.96 10.76 6.87
C MET A 145 3.99 9.64 6.72
N TYR A 146 5.28 9.99 6.80
CA TYR A 146 6.35 8.99 6.70
C TYR A 146 6.39 8.05 7.90
N PRO A 147 6.89 6.81 7.72
CA PRO A 147 6.88 5.78 8.76
C PRO A 147 7.47 6.23 10.10
N GLU A 148 8.61 6.91 10.09
CA GLU A 148 9.26 7.40 11.32
C GLU A 148 8.41 8.40 12.12
N TYR A 149 7.50 9.12 11.47
CA TYR A 149 6.54 10.00 12.13
C TYR A 149 5.26 9.25 12.53
N ALA A 150 4.87 8.27 11.72
CA ALA A 150 3.66 7.48 11.94
C ALA A 150 3.77 6.55 13.16
N VAL A 151 4.98 6.14 13.56
CA VAL A 151 5.22 5.33 14.77
C VAL A 151 5.34 6.18 16.05
N ASP A 152 5.44 7.50 15.97
CA ASP A 152 5.52 8.43 17.11
C ASP A 152 4.34 9.43 17.07
N LEU A 153 3.13 8.86 17.14
CA LEU A 153 1.88 9.64 17.02
C LEU A 153 1.69 10.64 18.16
N ASP A 154 2.17 10.34 19.35
CA ASP A 154 2.07 11.25 20.51
C ASP A 154 2.74 12.60 20.25
N ARG A 155 3.78 12.59 19.42
CA ARG A 155 4.50 13.79 19.04
C ARG A 155 3.93 14.45 17.76
N TRP A 156 3.50 13.65 16.78
CA TRP A 156 3.32 14.12 15.41
C TRP A 156 1.88 14.14 14.91
N ALA A 157 0.95 13.57 15.67
CA ALA A 157 -0.44 13.51 15.28
C ALA A 157 -1.35 14.07 16.37
N TYR A 158 -2.48 14.63 15.97
CA TYR A 158 -3.50 15.05 16.91
C TYR A 158 -4.13 13.80 17.58
N PRO A 159 -4.35 13.79 18.91
CA PRO A 159 -4.80 12.60 19.65
C PRO A 159 -6.04 11.91 19.07
N ASP A 160 -6.98 12.68 18.53
CA ASP A 160 -8.21 12.13 17.94
C ASP A 160 -7.95 11.29 16.67
N LEU A 161 -6.76 11.41 16.08
CA LEU A 161 -6.35 10.65 14.89
C LEU A 161 -5.60 9.37 15.22
N HIS A 162 -5.09 9.20 16.45
CA HIS A 162 -4.20 8.09 16.80
C HIS A 162 -4.80 6.73 16.49
N VAL A 163 -6.05 6.48 16.93
CA VAL A 163 -6.71 5.17 16.69
C VAL A 163 -6.81 4.89 15.20
N ARG A 164 -7.25 5.87 14.41
CA ARG A 164 -7.36 5.73 12.96
C ARG A 164 -6.03 5.46 12.29
N MET A 165 -4.99 6.16 12.71
CA MET A 165 -3.65 5.96 12.14
C MET A 165 -3.08 4.60 12.50
N LEU A 166 -3.25 4.13 13.74
CA LEU A 166 -2.85 2.79 14.17
C LEU A 166 -3.60 1.68 13.42
N GLU A 167 -4.85 1.92 13.02
CA GLU A 167 -5.61 0.99 12.17
C GLU A 167 -5.07 0.91 10.73
N MET A 168 -4.40 1.96 10.26
CA MET A 168 -3.90 2.09 8.88
C MET A 168 -2.45 1.65 8.71
N ILE A 169 -1.69 1.51 9.79
CA ILE A 169 -0.25 1.21 9.74
C ILE A 169 0.09 -0.12 10.39
N ASP A 170 1.21 -0.69 9.96
CA ASP A 170 1.87 -1.79 10.64
C ASP A 170 2.80 -1.29 11.76
N ALA A 171 3.57 -2.19 12.36
CA ALA A 171 4.49 -1.86 13.45
C ALA A 171 5.68 -0.98 13.00
N GLU A 172 5.96 -0.92 11.72
CA GLU A 172 7.04 -0.13 11.13
C GLU A 172 6.56 1.22 10.56
N GLY A 173 5.23 1.48 10.60
CA GLY A 173 4.61 2.72 10.14
C GLY A 173 4.24 2.71 8.65
N PHE A 174 4.37 1.59 7.96
CA PHE A 174 3.88 1.42 6.60
C PHE A 174 2.39 1.11 6.56
N PRO A 175 1.69 1.42 5.45
CA PRO A 175 0.27 1.13 5.36
C PRO A 175 -0.01 -0.36 5.42
N ARG A 176 -1.05 -0.73 6.16
CA ARG A 176 -1.60 -2.07 6.06
C ARG A 176 -2.28 -2.24 4.72
N ILE A 177 -1.94 -3.30 4.03
CA ILE A 177 -2.67 -3.72 2.82
C ILE A 177 -3.95 -4.42 3.23
N ASP A 178 -5.03 -4.24 2.47
CA ASP A 178 -6.34 -4.89 2.73
C ASP A 178 -6.25 -6.43 2.72
N GLU A 179 -5.23 -6.96 2.07
CA GLU A 179 -4.92 -8.39 2.01
C GLU A 179 -4.10 -8.89 3.21
N TRP A 180 -3.85 -8.04 4.21
CA TRP A 180 -3.08 -8.45 5.37
C TRP A 180 -3.76 -9.62 6.10
N CYS A 181 -3.04 -10.71 6.25
CA CYS A 181 -3.41 -11.84 7.09
C CYS A 181 -2.26 -12.17 8.03
N PRO A 182 -2.54 -12.75 9.21
CA PRO A 182 -1.48 -13.23 10.09
C PRO A 182 -0.70 -14.35 9.39
N GLY A 183 0.57 -14.10 9.15
CA GLY A 183 1.47 -15.00 8.44
C GLY A 183 2.02 -14.38 7.17
N ASP A 184 2.92 -15.09 6.51
CA ASP A 184 3.53 -14.65 5.27
C ASP A 184 2.65 -15.08 4.09
N VAL A 185 2.14 -14.11 3.33
CA VAL A 185 1.27 -14.36 2.14
C VAL A 185 2.07 -14.79 0.91
N ASP A 186 3.38 -14.52 0.89
CA ASP A 186 4.24 -14.84 -0.25
C ASP A 186 4.82 -16.25 -0.15
N ILE A 187 4.73 -16.88 1.03
CA ILE A 187 5.15 -18.25 1.22
C ILE A 187 3.93 -19.16 1.08
N ALA A 188 3.76 -19.76 -0.09
CA ALA A 188 2.83 -20.87 -0.23
C ALA A 188 3.14 -21.93 0.83
N PRO A 189 2.12 -22.53 1.47
CA PRO A 189 2.35 -23.64 2.39
C PRO A 189 3.27 -24.66 1.69
N PRO A 190 4.29 -25.19 2.40
CA PRO A 190 5.20 -26.16 1.78
C PRO A 190 4.40 -27.25 1.07
N SER A 191 4.74 -27.54 -0.18
CA SER A 191 4.04 -28.53 -0.99
C SER A 191 3.95 -29.89 -0.28
N GLU A 192 4.91 -30.20 0.58
CA GLU A 192 4.92 -31.36 1.44
C GLU A 192 3.78 -31.37 2.47
N VAL A 193 3.49 -30.21 3.08
CA VAL A 193 2.37 -30.03 4.03
C VAL A 193 1.05 -30.16 3.29
N MET A 194 0.91 -29.50 2.15
CA MET A 194 -0.29 -29.60 1.31
C MET A 194 -0.51 -31.03 0.80
N ASN A 195 0.56 -31.68 0.35
CA ASN A 195 0.49 -33.07 -0.09
C ASN A 195 0.16 -34.02 1.06
N ALA A 196 0.65 -33.77 2.29
CA ALA A 196 0.29 -34.56 3.46
C ALA A 196 -1.19 -34.39 3.81
N ILE A 197 -1.74 -33.19 3.70
CA ILE A 197 -3.18 -32.96 3.90
C ILE A 197 -4.04 -33.62 2.82
N VAL A 198 -3.60 -33.51 1.55
CA VAL A 198 -4.41 -33.95 0.39
C VAL A 198 -4.21 -35.44 0.08
N ASN A 199 -3.01 -35.97 0.19
CA ASN A 199 -2.64 -37.28 -0.38
C ASN A 199 -2.38 -38.39 0.65
N THR A 200 -2.28 -38.09 1.96
CA THR A 200 -2.08 -39.14 2.95
C THR A 200 -3.41 -39.90 3.18
N PRO A 201 -3.44 -41.22 2.94
CA PRO A 201 -4.59 -42.02 3.30
C PRO A 201 -4.78 -41.98 4.81
N ARG A 202 -5.88 -41.42 5.27
CA ARG A 202 -6.24 -41.34 6.68
C ARG A 202 -7.63 -41.94 6.85
N HIS A 203 -7.80 -42.75 7.88
CA HIS A 203 -9.06 -43.38 8.18
C HIS A 203 -9.81 -42.47 9.15
N ALA A 204 -11.00 -42.02 8.74
CA ALA A 204 -11.93 -41.39 9.65
C ALA A 204 -12.36 -42.39 10.75
N SER A 205 -12.68 -41.87 11.93
CA SER A 205 -13.37 -42.66 12.94
C SER A 205 -14.67 -43.20 12.36
N ALA A 206 -15.12 -44.34 12.86
CA ALA A 206 -16.28 -45.08 12.29
C ALA A 206 -17.55 -44.23 12.25
N ASP A 207 -17.77 -43.40 13.26
CA ASP A 207 -18.92 -42.50 13.35
C ASP A 207 -18.83 -41.37 12.30
N ILE A 208 -17.69 -40.76 12.13
CA ILE A 208 -17.48 -39.74 11.07
C ILE A 208 -17.60 -40.38 9.69
N ALA A 209 -17.02 -41.53 9.46
CA ALA A 209 -17.16 -42.23 8.18
C ALA A 209 -18.63 -42.48 7.82
N ALA A 210 -19.46 -42.95 8.76
CA ALA A 210 -20.88 -43.19 8.55
C ALA A 210 -21.63 -41.89 8.20
N LEU A 211 -21.31 -40.76 8.87
CA LEU A 211 -21.92 -39.46 8.57
C LEU A 211 -21.52 -38.95 7.16
N LEU A 212 -20.28 -39.16 6.77
CA LEU A 212 -19.79 -38.80 5.44
C LEU A 212 -20.40 -39.64 4.33
N ASP A 213 -20.66 -40.94 4.59
CA ASP A 213 -21.35 -41.83 3.63
C ASP A 213 -22.81 -41.43 3.50
N LYS A 214 -23.50 -41.13 4.60
CA LYS A 214 -24.84 -40.60 4.62
C LYS A 214 -24.97 -39.31 3.79
N ALA A 215 -24.08 -38.33 4.03
CA ALA A 215 -24.03 -37.08 3.26
C ALA A 215 -23.76 -37.33 1.76
N SER A 216 -22.91 -38.29 1.43
CA SER A 216 -22.59 -38.63 0.03
C SER A 216 -23.74 -39.34 -0.69
N ALA A 217 -24.57 -40.03 0.04
CA ALA A 217 -25.82 -40.61 -0.48
C ALA A 217 -26.93 -39.57 -0.74
N GLY A 218 -26.67 -38.28 -0.39
CA GLY A 218 -27.65 -37.20 -0.51
C GLY A 218 -28.70 -37.21 0.61
N GLU A 219 -28.46 -37.94 1.69
CA GLU A 219 -29.31 -37.97 2.84
C GLU A 219 -29.04 -36.75 3.75
N ALA A 220 -30.14 -36.14 4.25
CA ALA A 220 -30.02 -34.99 5.14
C ALA A 220 -29.39 -35.38 6.49
N LEU A 221 -28.45 -34.59 6.96
CA LEU A 221 -27.87 -34.68 8.29
C LEU A 221 -28.73 -33.89 9.27
N ASP A 222 -28.92 -34.43 10.46
CA ASP A 222 -29.58 -33.71 11.56
C ASP A 222 -28.61 -32.80 12.31
N GLU A 223 -29.13 -32.01 13.26
CA GLU A 223 -28.30 -31.03 14.02
C GLU A 223 -27.18 -31.71 14.83
N ALA A 224 -27.44 -32.86 15.47
CA ALA A 224 -26.45 -33.56 16.26
C ALA A 224 -25.29 -34.11 15.37
N GLU A 225 -25.64 -34.62 14.20
CA GLU A 225 -24.71 -35.10 13.18
C GLU A 225 -23.84 -33.97 12.64
N ILE A 226 -24.41 -32.80 12.38
CA ILE A 226 -23.67 -31.60 11.95
C ILE A 226 -22.72 -31.16 13.06
N ILE A 227 -23.19 -31.05 14.30
CA ILE A 227 -22.33 -30.70 15.46
C ILE A 227 -21.16 -31.69 15.55
N ARG A 228 -21.39 -32.98 15.38
CA ARG A 228 -20.33 -33.99 15.39
C ARG A 228 -19.28 -33.76 14.30
N LEU A 229 -19.70 -33.39 13.10
CA LEU A 229 -18.76 -33.02 12.02
C LEU A 229 -17.92 -31.78 12.38
N PHE A 230 -18.51 -30.75 12.97
CA PHE A 230 -17.78 -29.56 13.44
C PHE A 230 -16.77 -29.84 14.55
N GLN A 231 -16.98 -30.91 15.31
CA GLN A 231 -16.04 -31.35 16.35
C GLN A 231 -14.85 -32.17 15.82
N SER A 232 -14.84 -32.50 14.53
CA SER A 232 -13.77 -33.28 13.88
C SER A 232 -12.41 -32.60 14.02
N ARG A 233 -11.38 -33.39 14.35
CA ARG A 233 -9.99 -32.94 14.44
C ARG A 233 -9.07 -34.00 13.83
N GLY A 234 -7.85 -33.63 13.46
CA GLY A 234 -6.86 -34.54 12.92
C GLY A 234 -7.33 -35.28 11.67
N ASP A 235 -7.34 -36.62 11.72
CA ASP A 235 -7.69 -37.48 10.60
C ASP A 235 -9.17 -37.36 10.23
N ASP A 236 -10.05 -37.19 11.20
CA ASP A 236 -11.46 -36.96 10.99
C ASP A 236 -11.72 -35.65 10.23
N PHE A 237 -11.04 -34.54 10.61
CA PHE A 237 -11.11 -33.29 9.90
C PHE A 237 -10.68 -33.43 8.44
N THR A 238 -9.55 -34.11 8.22
CA THR A 238 -9.02 -34.35 6.87
C THR A 238 -10.00 -35.17 6.02
N ALA A 239 -10.66 -36.16 6.62
CA ALA A 239 -11.69 -36.96 5.93
C ALA A 239 -12.92 -36.12 5.55
N VAL A 240 -13.38 -35.22 6.43
CA VAL A 240 -14.49 -34.28 6.16
C VAL A 240 -14.14 -33.39 4.96
N VAL A 241 -12.96 -32.73 4.99
CA VAL A 241 -12.53 -31.84 3.91
C VAL A 241 -12.45 -32.57 2.56
N ARG A 242 -11.86 -33.76 2.53
CA ARG A 242 -11.77 -34.57 1.31
C ARG A 242 -13.13 -34.99 0.76
N ARG A 243 -14.05 -35.38 1.63
CA ARG A 243 -15.39 -35.77 1.19
C ARG A 243 -16.15 -34.58 0.63
N ALA A 244 -16.03 -33.40 1.26
CA ALA A 244 -16.61 -32.15 0.77
C ALA A 244 -16.05 -31.80 -0.63
N ASP A 245 -14.74 -31.92 -0.84
CA ASP A 245 -14.13 -31.67 -2.15
C ASP A 245 -14.58 -32.69 -3.20
N ALA A 246 -14.72 -33.95 -2.83
CA ALA A 246 -15.24 -35.00 -3.74
C ALA A 246 -16.69 -34.72 -4.16
N LEU A 247 -17.54 -34.26 -3.25
CA LEU A 247 -18.92 -33.85 -3.56
C LEU A 247 -18.96 -32.62 -4.47
N ARG A 248 -18.10 -31.63 -4.20
CA ARG A 248 -17.93 -30.47 -5.07
C ARG A 248 -17.54 -30.91 -6.49
N ALA A 249 -16.56 -31.80 -6.61
CA ALA A 249 -16.06 -32.27 -7.89
C ALA A 249 -17.15 -33.02 -8.70
N GLN A 250 -18.02 -33.77 -8.03
CA GLN A 250 -19.15 -34.44 -8.67
C GLN A 250 -20.18 -33.46 -9.26
N THR A 251 -20.37 -32.30 -8.60
CA THR A 251 -21.37 -31.31 -9.02
C THR A 251 -20.80 -30.32 -10.03
N ASN A 252 -19.60 -29.79 -9.78
CA ASN A 252 -19.02 -28.64 -10.51
C ASN A 252 -17.78 -29.00 -11.32
N GLY A 253 -17.29 -30.22 -11.26
CA GLY A 253 -16.02 -30.60 -11.87
C GLY A 253 -14.84 -29.82 -11.25
N ASN A 254 -13.89 -29.43 -12.08
CA ASN A 254 -12.72 -28.64 -11.66
C ASN A 254 -12.88 -27.12 -11.86
N SER A 255 -14.10 -26.68 -12.15
CA SER A 255 -14.37 -25.27 -12.39
C SER A 255 -14.69 -24.54 -11.09
N VAL A 256 -14.01 -23.41 -10.88
CA VAL A 256 -14.32 -22.42 -9.86
C VAL A 256 -14.68 -21.12 -10.57
N SER A 257 -15.89 -20.63 -10.37
CA SER A 257 -16.36 -19.39 -11.01
C SER A 257 -16.23 -18.21 -10.08
N PHE A 258 -16.04 -17.04 -10.68
CA PHE A 258 -16.08 -15.75 -9.98
C PHE A 258 -16.90 -14.75 -10.80
N VAL A 259 -17.35 -13.69 -10.16
CA VAL A 259 -18.06 -12.59 -10.82
C VAL A 259 -17.33 -11.28 -10.58
N VAL A 260 -17.13 -10.51 -11.64
CA VAL A 260 -16.68 -9.13 -11.55
C VAL A 260 -17.91 -8.26 -11.32
N ASN A 261 -18.02 -7.67 -10.15
CA ASN A 261 -19.11 -6.77 -9.81
C ASN A 261 -18.59 -5.47 -9.21
N ARG A 262 -19.47 -4.49 -9.12
CA ARG A 262 -19.24 -3.24 -8.40
C ARG A 262 -20.36 -3.02 -7.43
N ASN A 263 -20.03 -2.87 -6.16
CA ASN A 263 -21.00 -2.45 -5.15
C ASN A 263 -21.11 -0.92 -5.18
N ILE A 264 -22.28 -0.39 -5.53
CA ILE A 264 -22.56 1.03 -5.55
C ILE A 264 -23.39 1.39 -4.33
N ASN A 265 -22.74 1.96 -3.34
CA ASN A 265 -23.39 2.42 -2.12
C ASN A 265 -23.63 3.93 -2.23
N TYR A 266 -24.87 4.34 -2.47
CA TYR A 266 -25.24 5.75 -2.54
C TYR A 266 -25.38 6.42 -1.15
N THR A 267 -25.40 5.62 -0.08
CA THR A 267 -25.40 6.08 1.32
C THR A 267 -24.85 5.00 2.24
N ASN A 268 -24.19 5.39 3.30
CA ASN A 268 -23.79 4.53 4.41
C ASN A 268 -24.63 4.78 5.69
N ILE A 269 -25.71 5.56 5.59
CA ILE A 269 -26.67 5.75 6.68
C ILE A 269 -27.50 4.50 6.80
N CYS A 270 -27.48 3.87 7.98
CA CYS A 270 -28.23 2.66 8.26
C CYS A 270 -28.87 2.72 9.65
N TYR A 271 -30.12 2.34 9.75
CA TYR A 271 -30.87 2.27 11.01
C TYR A 271 -30.49 1.05 11.86
N PHE A 272 -29.95 0.01 11.23
CA PHE A 272 -29.53 -1.20 11.91
C PHE A 272 -28.13 -0.98 12.51
N LYS A 273 -28.07 -0.84 13.82
CA LYS A 273 -26.81 -0.64 14.57
C LYS A 273 -26.11 -1.98 14.82
N CYS A 274 -25.77 -2.70 13.78
CA CYS A 274 -25.05 -3.97 13.89
C CYS A 274 -23.64 -3.73 14.45
N GLN A 275 -23.31 -4.39 15.56
CA GLN A 275 -22.02 -4.18 16.25
C GLN A 275 -20.82 -4.64 15.43
N PHE A 276 -21.00 -5.55 14.49
CA PHE A 276 -19.95 -6.05 13.60
C PHE A 276 -19.83 -5.27 12.28
N CYS A 277 -20.75 -4.36 11.98
CA CYS A 277 -20.81 -3.69 10.68
C CYS A 277 -20.01 -2.37 10.69
N ALA A 278 -18.86 -2.35 10.04
CA ALA A 278 -18.05 -1.15 9.88
C ALA A 278 -18.60 -0.15 8.83
N PHE A 279 -19.51 -0.61 7.96
CA PHE A 279 -20.11 0.20 6.89
C PHE A 279 -21.08 1.25 7.40
N SER A 280 -21.86 0.93 8.44
CA SER A 280 -22.95 1.78 8.93
C SER A 280 -22.44 3.04 9.64
N LYS A 281 -22.85 4.21 9.17
CA LYS A 281 -22.70 5.51 9.85
C LYS A 281 -24.07 5.99 10.32
N GLY A 282 -24.18 6.32 11.60
CA GLY A 282 -25.47 6.62 12.23
C GLY A 282 -26.03 8.01 11.95
N LYS A 283 -25.21 8.95 11.40
CA LYS A 283 -25.59 10.33 11.21
C LYS A 283 -25.34 10.81 9.79
N LEU A 284 -26.20 11.67 9.29
CA LEU A 284 -26.06 12.28 7.96
C LEU A 284 -24.74 13.05 7.78
N SER A 285 -24.26 13.67 8.86
CA SER A 285 -22.99 14.41 8.87
C SER A 285 -21.75 13.54 8.75
N GLU A 286 -21.89 12.23 9.00
CA GLU A 286 -20.82 11.24 8.91
C GLU A 286 -20.85 10.48 7.57
N ASN A 287 -21.81 10.81 6.69
CA ASN A 287 -21.91 10.20 5.38
C ASN A 287 -20.73 10.68 4.51
N LEU A 288 -19.87 9.76 4.14
CA LEU A 288 -18.82 10.03 3.18
C LEU A 288 -19.48 10.20 1.80
N ARG A 289 -19.55 11.43 1.34
CA ARG A 289 -19.87 11.70 -0.06
C ARG A 289 -18.61 11.32 -0.87
N GLY A 290 -18.72 10.26 -1.63
CA GLY A 290 -17.76 9.89 -2.65
C GLY A 290 -17.68 10.93 -3.74
#